data_fcfe40648f59a958de50f9aa87c2d776
#
_entry.id   fcfe40648f59a958de50f9aa87c2d776
#
_cell.length_a   1.000
_cell.length_b   1.000
_cell.length_c   1.000
_cell.angle_alpha   90.00
_cell.angle_beta   90.00
_cell.angle_gamma   90.00
#
_symmetry.space_group_name_H-M   'P 1'
#
loop_
_entity.id
_entity.type
_entity.pdbx_description
1 polymer ?
#
loop_
_entity_poly.entity_id
_entity_poly.type
_entity_poly.pdbx_seq_one_letter_code
_entity_poly.pdbx_strand_id
1 'polypeptide(L)' 'PSETFAVFVSEKGGYAGVELPKLREQIFDLWLPTSGYRQKEDFEIEVYHLCNSENRANRYYEIWIPVEKRLND' A
#
# COMPACT_ATOMS: atom_id res chain seq x y z
N PRO A 1 21.19 -6.55 -5.89
CA PRO A 1 20.36 -5.49 -6.42
C PRO A 1 19.28 -5.08 -5.45
N SER A 2 18.99 -3.82 -5.42
CA SER A 2 17.99 -3.29 -4.52
C SER A 2 16.62 -3.34 -5.16
N GLU A 3 15.61 -3.53 -4.31
CA GLU A 3 14.23 -3.44 -4.72
C GLU A 3 13.71 -2.05 -4.43
N THR A 4 12.84 -1.58 -5.29
CA THR A 4 12.13 -0.33 -5.06
C THR A 4 10.67 -0.66 -4.74
N PHE A 5 10.20 -0.18 -3.61
CA PHE A 5 8.81 -0.37 -3.21
C PHE A 5 8.09 0.95 -3.17
N ALA A 6 6.86 0.96 -3.65
CA ALA A 6 5.95 2.04 -3.36
C ALA A 6 5.20 1.65 -2.08
N VAL A 7 5.16 2.56 -1.14
CA VAL A 7 4.58 2.30 0.19
C VAL A 7 3.38 3.22 0.37
N PHE A 8 2.25 2.61 0.71
CA PHE A 8 1.00 3.35 0.90
C PHE A 8 0.51 3.09 2.31
N VAL A 9 0.08 4.15 2.97
CA VAL A 9 -0.28 4.12 4.39
C VAL A 9 -1.74 4.50 4.53
N SER A 10 -2.49 3.70 5.28
CA SER A 10 -3.90 3.96 5.53
C SER A 10 -4.09 5.05 6.56
N GLU A 11 -5.34 5.49 6.69
CA GLU A 11 -5.74 6.32 7.81
C GLU A 11 -5.74 5.50 9.09
N LYS A 12 -5.72 6.19 10.21
CA LYS A 12 -5.69 5.54 11.52
C LYS A 12 -7.09 5.25 12.03
N GLY A 13 -7.22 4.22 12.82
CA GLY A 13 -8.42 3.93 13.57
C GLY A 13 -9.38 2.95 12.93
N GLY A 14 -9.16 2.58 11.69
CA GLY A 14 -10.07 1.68 10.99
C GLY A 14 -9.71 0.22 11.15
N TYR A 15 -10.56 -0.64 10.62
CA TYR A 15 -10.32 -2.07 10.58
C TYR A 15 -9.62 -2.45 9.29
N ALA A 16 -8.77 -3.44 9.37
CA ALA A 16 -8.01 -3.92 8.21
C ALA A 16 -8.93 -4.28 7.04
N GLY A 17 -10.04 -4.93 7.33
CA GLY A 17 -10.98 -5.34 6.29
C GLY A 17 -11.67 -4.19 5.58
N VAL A 18 -11.57 -2.99 6.10
CA VAL A 18 -12.11 -1.79 5.47
C VAL A 18 -10.98 -0.97 4.85
N GLU A 19 -9.91 -0.77 5.62
CA GLU A 19 -8.85 0.14 5.19
C GLU A 19 -7.96 -0.44 4.08
N LEU A 20 -7.68 -1.75 4.13
CA LEU A 20 -6.84 -2.34 3.11
C LEU A 20 -7.49 -2.36 1.73
N PRO A 21 -8.77 -2.74 1.59
CA PRO A 21 -9.41 -2.63 0.27
C PRO A 21 -9.46 -1.21 -0.25
N LYS A 22 -9.69 -0.22 0.61
CA LYS A 22 -9.66 1.19 0.20
C LYS A 22 -8.28 1.59 -0.30
N LEU A 23 -7.26 1.14 0.40
CA LEU A 23 -5.89 1.45 0.03
C LEU A 23 -5.53 0.82 -1.31
N ARG A 24 -5.94 -0.44 -1.54
CA ARG A 24 -5.72 -1.10 -2.82
C ARG A 24 -6.38 -0.37 -3.96
N GLU A 25 -7.59 0.10 -3.74
CA GLU A 25 -8.31 0.86 -4.77
C GLU A 25 -7.55 2.12 -5.13
N GLN A 26 -7.05 2.83 -4.13
CA GLN A 26 -6.25 4.03 -4.36
C GLN A 26 -4.99 3.72 -5.17
N ILE A 27 -4.33 2.61 -4.84
CA ILE A 27 -3.09 2.24 -5.51
C ILE A 27 -3.35 1.87 -6.97
N PHE A 28 -4.24 0.92 -7.19
CA PHE A 28 -4.37 0.31 -8.52
C PHE A 28 -5.28 1.09 -9.45
N ASP A 29 -6.26 1.79 -8.91
CA ASP A 29 -7.21 2.54 -9.74
C ASP A 29 -6.79 3.99 -9.97
N LEU A 30 -6.03 4.57 -9.03
CA LEU A 30 -5.71 5.99 -9.09
C LEU A 30 -4.23 6.26 -9.25
N TRP A 31 -3.40 5.67 -8.38
CA TRP A 31 -1.99 6.01 -8.37
C TRP A 31 -1.20 5.34 -9.48
N LEU A 32 -1.31 4.02 -9.56
CA LEU A 32 -0.45 3.26 -10.47
C LEU A 32 -0.62 3.65 -11.92
N PRO A 33 -1.87 3.86 -12.41
CA PRO A 33 -2.05 4.22 -13.82
C PRO A 33 -1.39 5.52 -14.24
N THR A 34 -1.21 6.45 -13.30
CA THR A 34 -0.67 7.78 -13.63
C THR A 34 0.69 8.06 -13.02
N SER A 35 1.29 7.07 -12.36
CA SER A 35 2.50 7.29 -11.57
C SER A 35 3.79 7.28 -12.38
N GLY A 36 3.76 6.72 -13.57
CA GLY A 36 4.99 6.46 -14.31
C GLY A 36 5.71 5.19 -13.87
N TYR A 37 5.12 4.46 -12.94
CA TYR A 37 5.65 3.18 -12.47
C TYR A 37 4.72 2.04 -12.88
N ARG A 38 5.24 0.84 -12.84
CA ARG A 38 4.44 -0.37 -13.00
C ARG A 38 4.83 -1.33 -11.89
N GLN A 39 3.94 -2.25 -11.58
CA GLN A 39 4.24 -3.29 -10.60
C GLN A 39 5.27 -4.24 -11.22
N LYS A 40 6.36 -4.43 -10.51
CA LYS A 40 7.48 -5.22 -11.02
C LYS A 40 7.22 -6.70 -10.91
N GLU A 41 6.62 -7.12 -9.80
CA GLU A 41 6.33 -8.52 -9.54
C GLU A 41 4.94 -8.64 -8.94
N ASP A 42 4.35 -9.80 -9.12
CA ASP A 42 2.95 -10.03 -8.75
C ASP A 42 2.82 -10.41 -7.28
N PHE A 43 3.22 -9.50 -6.41
CA PHE A 43 2.99 -9.68 -4.97
C PHE A 43 2.88 -8.32 -4.31
N GLU A 44 2.33 -8.33 -3.11
CA GLU A 44 2.28 -7.14 -2.26
C GLU A 44 2.53 -7.57 -0.83
N ILE A 45 3.06 -6.65 -0.03
CA ILE A 45 3.30 -6.89 1.38
C ILE A 45 2.32 -6.01 2.16
N GLU A 46 1.54 -6.64 3.04
CA GLU A 46 0.66 -5.91 3.94
C GLU A 46 1.32 -5.83 5.30
N VAL A 47 1.35 -4.64 5.86
CA VAL A 47 1.94 -4.41 7.17
C VAL A 47 0.84 -3.90 8.09
N TYR A 48 0.70 -4.54 9.24
CA TYR A 48 -0.33 -4.24 10.21
C TYR A 48 0.30 -3.61 11.44
N HIS A 49 -0.08 -2.36 11.72
CA HIS A 49 0.34 -1.67 12.94
C HIS A 49 -0.84 -1.66 13.89
N LEU A 50 -0.94 -2.72 14.67
CA LEU A 50 -2.14 -2.92 15.48
C LEU A 50 -2.11 -2.19 16.83
N CYS A 51 -0.93 -1.78 17.26
CA CYS A 51 -0.75 -1.20 18.59
C CYS A 51 -1.31 -2.16 19.62
N ASN A 52 -1.68 -1.70 20.80
CA ASN A 52 -2.35 -2.59 21.74
C ASN A 52 -3.87 -2.45 21.55
N SER A 53 -4.60 -3.41 22.07
CA SER A 53 -6.04 -3.48 21.86
C SER A 53 -6.79 -2.29 22.48
N GLU A 54 -6.19 -1.64 23.46
CA GLU A 54 -6.80 -0.50 24.12
C GLU A 54 -6.65 0.79 23.31
N ASN A 55 -5.78 0.78 22.31
CA ASN A 55 -5.46 1.98 21.55
C ASN A 55 -5.81 1.82 20.08
N ARG A 56 -7.04 1.41 19.85
CA ARG A 56 -7.54 1.18 18.51
C ARG A 56 -7.38 2.39 17.60
N ALA A 57 -7.50 3.58 18.15
CA ALA A 57 -7.43 4.82 17.37
C ALA A 57 -6.09 5.00 16.67
N ASN A 58 -5.06 4.29 17.09
CA ASN A 58 -3.74 4.40 16.50
C ASN A 58 -3.39 3.28 15.52
N ARG A 59 -4.31 2.36 15.29
CA ARG A 59 -4.07 1.30 14.31
C ARG A 59 -3.98 1.89 12.92
N TYR A 60 -3.08 1.35 12.12
CA TYR A 60 -3.03 1.69 10.70
C TYR A 60 -2.34 0.57 9.94
N TYR A 61 -2.38 0.65 8.63
CA TYR A 61 -1.91 -0.43 7.78
C TYR A 61 -1.12 0.15 6.62
N GLU A 62 -0.24 -0.67 6.06
CA GLU A 62 0.52 -0.27 4.89
C GLU A 62 0.42 -1.35 3.84
N ILE A 63 0.50 -0.95 2.60
CA ILE A 63 0.67 -1.87 1.48
C ILE A 63 1.95 -1.45 0.75
N TRP A 64 2.83 -2.39 0.56
CA TRP A 64 4.08 -2.21 -0.16
C TRP A 64 4.00 -3.01 -1.43
N ILE A 65 4.23 -2.38 -2.57
CA ILE A 65 4.29 -3.09 -3.85
C ILE A 65 5.64 -2.85 -4.51
N PRO A 66 6.24 -3.89 -5.07
CA PRO A 66 7.49 -3.71 -5.81
C PRO A 66 7.18 -3.02 -7.14
N VAL A 67 7.93 -1.97 -7.43
CA VAL A 67 7.67 -1.17 -8.63
C VAL A 67 8.96 -0.92 -9.39
N GLU A 68 8.79 -0.62 -10.66
CA GLU A 68 9.89 -0.15 -11.50
C GLU A 68 9.33 0.92 -12.43
N LYS A 69 10.20 1.79 -12.90
CA LYS A 69 9.77 2.82 -13.82
C LYS A 69 9.31 2.19 -15.12
N ARG A 70 8.23 2.73 -15.66
CA ARG A 70 7.81 2.32 -17.00
C ARG A 70 8.86 2.76 -18.00
N LEU A 71 9.10 1.89 -18.94
CA LEU A 71 9.96 2.27 -20.05
C LEU A 71 9.25 3.33 -20.87
N ASN A 72 10.04 4.19 -21.43
CA ASN A 72 9.51 5.25 -22.28
C ASN A 72 8.74 4.69 -23.43
N ASP A 73 7.60 5.26 -23.65
CA ASP A 73 6.78 4.86 -24.80
C ASP A 73 6.83 5.91 -25.87
#